data_78ea8b2096327a18bee2dfd8e2b010ec
#
_entry.id   78ea8b2096327a18bee2dfd8e2b010ec
#
_cell.length_a   1.000
_cell.length_b   1.000
_cell.length_c   1.000
_cell.angle_alpha   90.00
_cell.angle_beta   90.00
_cell.angle_gamma   90.00
#
_symmetry.space_group_name_H-M   'P 1'
#
loop_
_entity.id
_entity.type
_entity.pdbx_description
1 polymer ?
#
loop_
_entity_poly.entity_id
_entity_poly.type
_entity_poly.pdbx_seq_one_letter_code
_entity_poly.pdbx_strand_id
1 'polypeptide(L)'
;YKKMNMPLQIDFASFVGHVVELKEPHEYNPKWKKWDLSLLPMMPERYEFRVKKTASKVFKEIEQKLKVGQYDFIINACDAGMEGENIFYSFYKKANCKLPVKRFWTSQTTENAIQNALLNLIDENDALIKNLRNAAMYRMIFDWLIGLNLTRTATVKGGRTIKVGRVMTP
;
A
#
# COMPACT_ATOMS: atom_id res chain seq x y z
N TYR A 1 19.16 -2.08 -22.39
CA TYR A 1 19.32 -0.61 -22.43
C TYR A 1 20.62 -0.11 -23.11
N LYS A 2 21.56 -0.99 -23.45
CA LYS A 2 22.75 -0.63 -24.24
C LYS A 2 22.49 -0.16 -25.68
N LYS A 3 21.24 -0.15 -26.14
CA LYS A 3 20.89 0.25 -27.52
C LYS A 3 20.37 1.69 -27.68
N MET A 4 20.22 2.45 -26.60
CA MET A 4 19.89 3.87 -26.70
C MET A 4 21.05 4.69 -26.11
N ASN A 5 21.71 5.46 -26.96
CA ASN A 5 22.79 6.40 -26.58
C ASN A 5 22.29 7.60 -25.75
N MET A 6 21.24 7.42 -24.93
CA MET A 6 20.75 8.45 -24.04
C MET A 6 21.21 8.12 -22.61
N PRO A 7 21.75 9.07 -21.87
CA PRO A 7 22.09 8.87 -20.48
C PRO A 7 20.82 8.55 -19.69
N LEU A 8 20.77 7.38 -19.06
CA LEU A 8 19.69 7.00 -18.18
C LEU A 8 19.78 7.86 -16.91
N GLN A 9 18.82 8.78 -16.73
CA GLN A 9 18.72 9.53 -15.50
C GLN A 9 17.77 8.78 -14.55
N ILE A 10 18.26 8.43 -13.36
CA ILE A 10 17.49 7.68 -12.35
C ILE A 10 17.38 8.54 -11.09
N ASP A 11 16.15 8.79 -10.67
CA ASP A 11 15.85 9.38 -9.38
C ASP A 11 15.37 8.31 -8.40
N PHE A 12 15.77 8.44 -7.15
CA PHE A 12 15.40 7.51 -6.10
C PHE A 12 14.42 8.15 -5.10
N ALA A 13 13.51 7.32 -4.61
CA ALA A 13 12.65 7.63 -3.48
C ALA A 13 12.50 6.37 -2.61
N SER A 14 12.39 6.54 -1.31
CA SER A 14 12.22 5.42 -0.39
C SER A 14 11.04 5.61 0.54
N PHE A 15 10.38 4.50 0.88
CA PHE A 15 9.36 4.44 1.91
C PHE A 15 9.94 3.81 3.18
N VAL A 16 9.58 4.37 4.33
CA VAL A 16 9.81 3.73 5.63
C VAL A 16 8.48 3.08 6.04
N GLY A 17 8.24 1.87 5.53
CA GLY A 17 6.96 1.16 5.69
C GLY A 17 5.79 1.82 4.95
N HIS A 18 4.56 1.58 5.42
CA HIS A 18 3.36 2.15 4.80
C HIS A 18 3.24 3.66 5.05
N VAL A 19 3.22 4.44 3.99
CA VAL A 19 2.95 5.90 4.02
C VAL A 19 1.45 6.22 3.90
N VAL A 20 0.67 5.22 3.48
CA VAL A 20 -0.78 5.30 3.24
C VAL A 20 -1.47 4.18 4.00
N GLU A 21 -2.69 4.42 4.43
CA GLU A 21 -3.54 3.46 5.12
C GLU A 21 -5.01 3.64 4.70
N LEU A 22 -5.87 2.68 4.99
CA LEU A 22 -7.31 2.87 4.81
C LEU A 22 -7.83 3.95 5.76
N LYS A 23 -8.83 4.69 5.33
CA LYS A 23 -9.51 5.67 6.18
C LYS A 23 -10.05 5.03 7.45
N GLU A 24 -10.13 5.82 8.52
CA GLU A 24 -10.78 5.42 9.76
C GLU A 24 -12.31 5.33 9.57
N PRO A 25 -13.00 4.52 10.38
CA PRO A 25 -14.45 4.37 10.25
C PRO A 25 -15.22 5.70 10.22
N HIS A 26 -14.87 6.64 11.08
CA HIS A 26 -15.54 7.94 11.16
C HIS A 26 -15.31 8.85 9.95
N GLU A 27 -14.31 8.57 9.14
CA GLU A 27 -14.04 9.31 7.88
C GLU A 27 -14.93 8.83 6.73
N TYR A 28 -15.53 7.63 6.85
CA TYR A 28 -16.58 7.15 5.95
C TYR A 28 -17.98 7.57 6.42
N ASN A 29 -18.24 7.39 7.70
CA ASN A 29 -19.51 7.76 8.32
C ASN A 29 -19.27 8.35 9.72
N PRO A 30 -19.59 9.64 9.96
CA PRO A 30 -19.36 10.28 11.26
C PRO A 30 -20.00 9.56 12.45
N LYS A 31 -21.12 8.83 12.24
CA LYS A 31 -21.78 8.03 13.28
C LYS A 31 -20.86 6.91 13.79
N TRP A 32 -19.96 6.39 12.97
CA TRP A 32 -19.02 5.35 13.34
C TRP A 32 -17.88 5.84 14.26
N LYS A 33 -17.88 7.12 14.64
CA LYS A 33 -17.01 7.61 15.71
C LYS A 33 -17.45 7.03 17.07
N LYS A 34 -18.77 6.84 17.27
CA LYS A 34 -19.31 6.23 18.48
C LYS A 34 -19.16 4.71 18.44
N TRP A 35 -18.79 4.13 19.56
CA TRP A 35 -18.70 2.69 19.72
C TRP A 35 -20.03 2.15 20.23
N ASP A 36 -20.90 1.79 19.33
CA ASP A 36 -22.27 1.36 19.58
C ASP A 36 -22.55 0.12 18.72
N LEU A 37 -23.10 -0.93 19.33
CA LEU A 37 -23.38 -2.19 18.65
C LEU A 37 -24.44 -2.02 17.55
N SER A 38 -25.36 -1.07 17.71
CA SER A 38 -26.39 -0.79 16.69
C SER A 38 -25.83 -0.22 15.39
N LEU A 39 -24.57 0.24 15.40
CA LEU A 39 -23.87 0.78 14.24
C LEU A 39 -23.01 -0.26 13.52
N LEU A 40 -23.03 -1.49 13.95
CA LEU A 40 -22.30 -2.59 13.35
C LEU A 40 -23.20 -3.43 12.43
N PRO A 41 -22.65 -4.04 11.36
CA PRO A 41 -21.25 -3.93 10.93
C PRO A 41 -20.95 -2.62 10.23
N MET A 42 -19.73 -2.10 10.46
CA MET A 42 -19.19 -0.98 9.68
C MET A 42 -18.68 -1.52 8.35
N MET A 43 -19.38 -1.23 7.26
CA MET A 43 -19.07 -1.69 5.90
C MET A 43 -19.16 -0.50 4.95
N PRO A 44 -18.05 0.16 4.62
CA PRO A 44 -18.07 1.22 3.60
C PRO A 44 -18.37 0.63 2.22
N GLU A 45 -19.11 1.35 1.38
CA GLU A 45 -19.36 0.94 -0.01
C GLU A 45 -18.08 0.89 -0.83
N ARG A 46 -17.11 1.77 -0.52
CA ARG A 46 -15.79 1.83 -1.15
C ARG A 46 -14.73 2.08 -0.11
N TYR A 47 -13.63 1.33 -0.21
CA TYR A 47 -12.48 1.53 0.66
C TYR A 47 -11.54 2.58 0.04
N GLU A 48 -11.23 3.60 0.82
CA GLU A 48 -10.41 4.73 0.41
C GLU A 48 -9.16 4.86 1.26
N PHE A 49 -8.10 5.39 0.65
CA PHE A 49 -6.84 5.63 1.32
C PHE A 49 -6.74 7.03 1.90
N ARG A 50 -6.06 7.13 3.04
CA ARG A 50 -5.55 8.39 3.58
C ARG A 50 -4.04 8.32 3.78
N VAL A 51 -3.39 9.47 3.76
CA VAL A 51 -1.96 9.57 4.09
C VAL A 51 -1.81 9.48 5.62
N LYS A 52 -0.90 8.65 6.09
CA LYS A 52 -0.57 8.59 7.52
C LYS A 52 0.01 9.93 7.97
N LYS A 53 -0.44 10.43 9.12
CA LYS A 53 0.05 11.71 9.67
C LYS A 53 1.57 11.74 9.82
N THR A 54 2.15 10.63 10.28
CA THR A 54 3.59 10.45 10.47
C THR A 54 4.40 10.41 9.19
N ALA A 55 3.77 10.08 8.05
CA ALA A 55 4.41 9.93 6.75
C ALA A 55 4.04 11.06 5.77
N SER A 56 3.31 12.10 6.23
CA SER A 56 2.80 13.17 5.38
C SER A 56 3.91 13.92 4.63
N LYS A 57 5.07 14.14 5.27
CA LYS A 57 6.22 14.80 4.65
C LYS A 57 6.77 13.96 3.50
N VAL A 58 7.07 12.69 3.75
CA VAL A 58 7.61 11.75 2.76
C VAL A 58 6.63 11.59 1.59
N PHE A 59 5.34 11.45 1.88
CA PHE A 59 4.30 11.35 0.84
C PHE A 59 4.34 12.56 -0.10
N LYS A 60 4.32 13.78 0.46
CA LYS A 60 4.33 15.03 -0.31
C LYS A 60 5.60 15.21 -1.14
N GLU A 61 6.76 14.86 -0.56
CA GLU A 61 8.04 14.96 -1.28
C GLU A 61 8.06 14.05 -2.51
N ILE A 62 7.62 12.80 -2.37
CA ILE A 62 7.58 11.85 -3.50
C ILE A 62 6.48 12.26 -4.51
N GLU A 63 5.30 12.64 -4.02
CA GLU A 63 4.21 13.11 -4.88
C GLU A 63 4.66 14.33 -5.70
N GLN A 64 5.37 15.28 -5.10
CA GLN A 64 5.90 16.46 -5.80
C GLN A 64 6.95 16.08 -6.84
N LYS A 65 7.88 15.19 -6.52
CA LYS A 65 8.84 14.66 -7.51
C LYS A 65 8.13 14.07 -8.72
N LEU A 66 7.09 13.27 -8.49
CA LEU A 66 6.32 12.66 -9.58
C LEU A 66 5.54 13.69 -10.43
N LYS A 67 5.11 14.80 -9.84
CA LYS A 67 4.39 15.86 -10.56
C LYS A 67 5.32 16.76 -11.40
N VAL A 68 6.50 17.03 -10.90
CA VAL A 68 7.46 17.96 -11.52
C VAL A 68 8.42 17.24 -12.47
N GLY A 69 8.78 16.00 -12.14
CA GLY A 69 9.70 15.21 -12.94
C GLY A 69 9.07 14.73 -14.26
N GLN A 70 9.91 14.68 -15.30
CA GLN A 70 9.55 14.08 -16.59
C GLN A 70 10.07 12.64 -16.62
N TYR A 71 9.29 11.71 -16.05
CA TYR A 71 9.64 10.31 -15.99
C TYR A 71 8.87 9.52 -17.06
N ASP A 72 9.57 8.60 -17.73
CA ASP A 72 8.95 7.67 -18.69
C ASP A 72 8.16 6.58 -17.96
N PHE A 73 8.65 6.12 -16.82
CA PHE A 73 8.02 5.09 -15.99
C PHE A 73 8.59 5.08 -14.56
N ILE A 74 7.92 4.37 -13.68
CA ILE A 74 8.36 4.12 -12.31
C ILE A 74 8.80 2.67 -12.16
N ILE A 75 9.90 2.45 -11.44
CA ILE A 75 10.31 1.11 -11.02
C ILE A 75 9.84 0.90 -9.57
N ASN A 76 8.89 -0.03 -9.38
CA ASN A 76 8.56 -0.52 -8.05
C ASN A 76 9.66 -1.49 -7.59
N ALA A 77 10.54 -1.01 -6.71
CA ALA A 77 11.62 -1.78 -6.10
C ALA A 77 11.36 -2.10 -4.62
N CYS A 78 10.11 -2.05 -4.17
CA CYS A 78 9.74 -2.55 -2.84
C CYS A 78 9.95 -4.06 -2.77
N ASP A 79 9.97 -4.61 -1.55
CA ASP A 79 10.23 -6.03 -1.29
C ASP A 79 9.43 -6.97 -2.21
N ALA A 80 10.07 -8.07 -2.61
CA ALA A 80 9.45 -9.07 -3.47
C ALA A 80 8.40 -9.87 -2.69
N GLY A 81 7.15 -9.44 -2.76
CA GLY A 81 6.02 -10.07 -2.06
C GLY A 81 4.79 -9.17 -1.96
N MET A 82 3.74 -9.69 -1.33
CA MET A 82 2.47 -8.98 -1.14
C MET A 82 2.63 -7.64 -0.40
N GLU A 83 3.52 -7.60 0.60
CA GLU A 83 3.71 -6.40 1.41
C GLU A 83 4.32 -5.25 0.59
N GLY A 84 5.37 -5.52 -0.20
CA GLY A 84 5.96 -4.55 -1.11
C GLY A 84 4.97 -4.05 -2.17
N GLU A 85 4.13 -4.94 -2.70
CA GLU A 85 3.05 -4.54 -3.61
C GLU A 85 2.04 -3.63 -2.90
N ASN A 86 1.66 -3.93 -1.66
CA ASN A 86 0.72 -3.13 -0.90
C ASN A 86 1.27 -1.73 -0.60
N ILE A 87 2.53 -1.63 -0.14
CA ILE A 87 3.20 -0.35 0.14
C ILE A 87 3.21 0.53 -1.12
N PHE A 88 3.68 -0.02 -2.23
CA PHE A 88 3.80 0.73 -3.47
C PHE A 88 2.45 1.15 -4.04
N TYR A 89 1.52 0.20 -4.24
CA TYR A 89 0.26 0.50 -4.94
C TYR A 89 -0.74 1.30 -4.11
N SER A 90 -0.71 1.21 -2.79
CA SER A 90 -1.50 2.11 -1.94
C SER A 90 -1.04 3.57 -2.10
N PHE A 91 0.28 3.80 -2.14
CA PHE A 91 0.86 5.10 -2.46
C PHE A 91 0.50 5.55 -3.88
N TYR A 92 0.75 4.70 -4.88
CA TYR A 92 0.51 4.98 -6.29
C TYR A 92 -0.94 5.43 -6.56
N LYS A 93 -1.91 4.69 -6.00
CA LYS A 93 -3.33 5.05 -6.05
C LYS A 93 -3.63 6.36 -5.34
N LYS A 94 -3.08 6.55 -4.13
CA LYS A 94 -3.33 7.76 -3.34
C LYS A 94 -2.74 9.02 -3.98
N ALA A 95 -1.57 8.91 -4.60
CA ALA A 95 -0.93 9.98 -5.36
C ALA A 95 -1.61 10.24 -6.72
N ASN A 96 -2.59 9.43 -7.11
CA ASN A 96 -3.24 9.46 -8.43
C ASN A 96 -2.24 9.46 -9.60
N CYS A 97 -1.13 8.74 -9.43
CA CYS A 97 -0.09 8.64 -10.43
C CYS A 97 -0.59 7.86 -11.65
N LYS A 98 -0.14 8.25 -12.85
CA LYS A 98 -0.53 7.64 -14.13
C LYS A 98 0.66 7.11 -14.92
N LEU A 99 1.87 7.26 -14.39
CA LEU A 99 3.06 6.77 -15.06
C LEU A 99 3.05 5.25 -15.15
N PRO A 100 3.52 4.65 -16.25
CA PRO A 100 3.69 3.22 -16.35
C PRO A 100 4.58 2.68 -15.23
N VAL A 101 4.28 1.49 -14.74
CA VAL A 101 5.06 0.87 -13.67
C VAL A 101 5.78 -0.37 -14.20
N LYS A 102 7.05 -0.51 -13.83
CA LYS A 102 7.82 -1.73 -14.00
C LYS A 102 8.20 -2.28 -12.64
N ARG A 103 8.20 -3.60 -12.50
CA ARG A 103 8.49 -4.27 -11.24
C ARG A 103 9.92 -4.81 -11.24
N PHE A 104 10.74 -4.31 -10.33
CA PHE A 104 12.01 -4.91 -9.96
C PHE A 104 11.74 -6.02 -8.93
N TRP A 105 12.10 -7.26 -9.27
CA TRP A 105 11.75 -8.42 -8.45
C TRP A 105 12.98 -9.23 -8.08
N THR A 106 13.40 -9.14 -6.83
CA THR A 106 14.44 -10.00 -6.25
C THR A 106 14.30 -10.03 -4.74
N SER A 107 14.57 -11.18 -4.13
CA SER A 107 14.75 -11.35 -2.67
C SER A 107 16.22 -11.38 -2.27
N GLN A 108 17.14 -11.30 -3.24
CA GLN A 108 18.56 -11.37 -3.01
C GLN A 108 19.22 -9.99 -3.20
N THR A 109 20.22 -9.69 -2.39
CA THR A 109 20.96 -8.41 -2.41
C THR A 109 22.35 -8.52 -3.05
N THR A 110 22.65 -9.66 -3.69
CA THR A 110 23.93 -9.83 -4.41
C THR A 110 23.93 -9.00 -5.70
N GLU A 111 25.08 -8.51 -6.10
CA GLU A 111 25.25 -7.68 -7.30
C GLU A 111 24.65 -8.35 -8.55
N ASN A 112 24.97 -9.63 -8.76
CA ASN A 112 24.44 -10.40 -9.90
C ASN A 112 22.91 -10.49 -9.90
N ALA A 113 22.29 -10.71 -8.73
CA ALA A 113 20.83 -10.79 -8.63
C ALA A 113 20.17 -9.43 -8.91
N ILE A 114 20.76 -8.34 -8.41
CA ILE A 114 20.31 -6.98 -8.69
C ILE A 114 20.42 -6.65 -10.16
N GLN A 115 21.57 -6.93 -10.80
CA GLN A 115 21.77 -6.71 -12.24
C GLN A 115 20.77 -7.50 -13.07
N ASN A 116 20.58 -8.78 -12.76
CA ASN A 116 19.61 -9.63 -13.46
C ASN A 116 18.18 -9.11 -13.32
N ALA A 117 17.77 -8.68 -12.13
CA ALA A 117 16.45 -8.13 -11.90
C ALA A 117 16.24 -6.78 -12.63
N LEU A 118 17.25 -5.94 -12.72
CA LEU A 118 17.21 -4.69 -13.49
C LEU A 118 17.12 -4.93 -15.00
N LEU A 119 17.78 -5.97 -15.51
CA LEU A 119 17.71 -6.33 -16.92
C LEU A 119 16.39 -7.01 -17.29
N ASN A 120 15.69 -7.60 -16.32
CA ASN A 120 14.46 -8.36 -16.49
C ASN A 120 13.31 -7.76 -15.67
N LEU A 121 13.06 -6.46 -15.80
CA LEU A 121 11.93 -5.80 -15.16
C LEU A 121 10.62 -6.42 -15.63
N ILE A 122 9.77 -6.80 -14.68
CA ILE A 122 8.46 -7.39 -14.94
C ILE A 122 7.45 -6.29 -15.25
N ASP A 123 6.55 -6.54 -16.19
CA ASP A 123 5.45 -5.62 -16.49
C ASP A 123 4.43 -5.60 -15.33
N GLU A 124 3.86 -4.44 -15.05
CA GLU A 124 2.81 -4.33 -14.02
C GLU A 124 1.55 -5.14 -14.32
N ASN A 125 1.36 -5.48 -15.60
CA ASN A 125 0.23 -6.28 -16.07
C ASN A 125 0.49 -7.78 -16.03
N ASP A 126 1.67 -8.21 -15.62
CA ASP A 126 1.97 -9.63 -15.39
C ASP A 126 0.96 -10.24 -14.41
N ALA A 127 0.53 -11.47 -14.70
CA ALA A 127 -0.52 -12.14 -13.93
C ALA A 127 -0.11 -12.36 -12.46
N LEU A 128 1.15 -12.70 -12.20
CA LEU A 128 1.67 -12.88 -10.85
C LEU A 128 1.60 -11.56 -10.06
N ILE A 129 2.07 -10.47 -10.65
CA ILE A 129 2.09 -9.15 -10.01
C ILE A 129 0.67 -8.66 -9.72
N LYS A 130 -0.25 -8.80 -10.67
CA LYS A 130 -1.68 -8.48 -10.48
C LYS A 130 -2.31 -9.29 -9.36
N ASN A 131 -2.05 -10.59 -9.32
CA ASN A 131 -2.62 -11.48 -8.30
C ASN A 131 -2.08 -11.14 -6.91
N LEU A 132 -0.78 -10.88 -6.76
CA LEU A 132 -0.17 -10.44 -5.50
C LEU A 132 -0.74 -9.10 -5.02
N ARG A 133 -0.89 -8.14 -5.93
CA ARG A 133 -1.51 -6.84 -5.65
C ARG A 133 -2.95 -6.97 -5.16
N ASN A 134 -3.75 -7.79 -5.84
CA ASN A 134 -5.13 -8.04 -5.45
C ASN A 134 -5.20 -8.76 -4.10
N ALA A 135 -4.39 -9.79 -3.88
CA ALA A 135 -4.31 -10.49 -2.61
C ALA A 135 -3.93 -9.55 -1.45
N ALA A 136 -2.94 -8.67 -1.67
CA ALA A 136 -2.54 -7.67 -0.68
C ALA A 136 -3.68 -6.69 -0.34
N MET A 137 -4.39 -6.20 -1.37
CA MET A 137 -5.52 -5.30 -1.20
C MET A 137 -6.67 -5.97 -0.43
N TYR A 138 -7.07 -7.18 -0.83
CA TYR A 138 -8.16 -7.90 -0.15
C TYR A 138 -7.79 -8.23 1.30
N ARG A 139 -6.54 -8.64 1.55
CA ARG A 139 -6.05 -8.87 2.91
C ARG A 139 -6.17 -7.62 3.78
N MET A 140 -5.74 -6.47 3.28
CA MET A 140 -5.82 -5.21 4.00
C MET A 140 -7.27 -4.80 4.31
N ILE A 141 -8.18 -4.96 3.34
CA ILE A 141 -9.62 -4.70 3.52
C ILE A 141 -10.21 -5.66 4.55
N PHE A 142 -9.87 -6.94 4.47
CA PHE A 142 -10.35 -7.95 5.40
C PHE A 142 -9.87 -7.68 6.83
N ASP A 143 -8.57 -7.39 6.99
CA ASP A 143 -8.00 -7.04 8.29
C ASP A 143 -8.67 -5.78 8.90
N TRP A 144 -8.99 -4.77 8.06
CA TRP A 144 -9.74 -3.60 8.48
C TRP A 144 -11.18 -3.97 8.89
N LEU A 145 -11.90 -4.68 8.02
CA LEU A 145 -13.31 -5.02 8.24
C LEU A 145 -13.50 -5.90 9.47
N ILE A 146 -12.78 -7.00 9.54
CA ILE A 146 -12.92 -7.97 10.64
C ILE A 146 -12.31 -7.41 11.92
N GLY A 147 -11.09 -6.88 11.85
CA GLY A 147 -10.38 -6.37 13.02
C GLY A 147 -11.14 -5.25 13.73
N LEU A 148 -11.66 -4.28 13.00
CA LEU A 148 -12.38 -3.16 13.61
C LEU A 148 -13.77 -3.56 14.14
N ASN A 149 -14.55 -4.32 13.36
CA ASN A 149 -15.89 -4.73 13.80
C ASN A 149 -15.83 -5.67 15.02
N LEU A 150 -14.96 -6.67 15.01
CA LEU A 150 -14.79 -7.58 16.13
C LEU A 150 -14.19 -6.89 17.36
N THR A 151 -13.19 -6.01 17.18
CA THR A 151 -12.63 -5.22 18.29
C THR A 151 -13.71 -4.39 18.98
N ARG A 152 -14.57 -3.72 18.22
CA ARG A 152 -15.66 -2.91 18.79
C ARG A 152 -16.70 -3.79 19.48
N THR A 153 -17.09 -4.88 18.84
CA THR A 153 -18.06 -5.83 19.45
C THR A 153 -17.53 -6.37 20.78
N ALA A 154 -16.31 -6.88 20.80
CA ALA A 154 -15.71 -7.44 21.99
C ALA A 154 -15.52 -6.39 23.10
N THR A 155 -15.05 -5.19 22.72
CA THR A 155 -14.83 -4.09 23.68
C THR A 155 -16.15 -3.60 24.30
N VAL A 156 -17.20 -3.36 23.50
CA VAL A 156 -18.48 -2.87 24.04
C VAL A 156 -19.15 -3.92 24.90
N LYS A 157 -19.14 -5.20 24.50
CA LYS A 157 -19.69 -6.30 25.31
C LYS A 157 -18.88 -6.60 26.56
N GLY A 158 -17.56 -6.50 26.45
CA GLY A 158 -16.65 -6.86 27.55
C GLY A 158 -16.41 -5.72 28.56
N GLY A 159 -16.90 -4.51 28.31
CA GLY A 159 -16.72 -3.34 29.19
C GLY A 159 -15.26 -2.89 29.37
N ARG A 160 -14.33 -3.43 28.58
CA ARG A 160 -12.92 -3.07 28.55
C ARG A 160 -12.36 -3.21 27.14
N THR A 161 -11.28 -2.51 26.83
CA THR A 161 -10.65 -2.60 25.50
C THR A 161 -10.16 -4.03 25.22
N ILE A 162 -10.79 -4.68 24.24
CA ILE A 162 -10.41 -6.02 23.75
C ILE A 162 -10.08 -5.86 22.26
N LYS A 163 -8.79 -5.93 21.96
CA LYS A 163 -8.34 -5.88 20.56
C LYS A 163 -8.47 -7.26 19.93
N VAL A 164 -9.09 -7.30 18.77
CA VAL A 164 -9.24 -8.51 17.97
C VAL A 164 -8.52 -8.31 16.64
N GLY A 165 -7.75 -9.27 16.23
CA GLY A 165 -7.03 -9.22 14.97
C GLY A 165 -6.36 -10.56 14.67
N ARG A 166 -6.09 -10.81 13.42
CA ARG A 166 -5.58 -12.07 12.89
C ARG A 166 -4.33 -12.64 13.62
N VAL A 167 -3.47 -11.76 14.13
CA VAL A 167 -2.26 -12.16 14.87
C VAL A 167 -2.47 -12.15 16.38
N MET A 168 -3.42 -11.33 16.86
CA MET A 168 -3.66 -11.13 18.30
C MET A 168 -4.71 -12.07 18.88
N THR A 169 -5.49 -12.69 18.02
CA THR A 169 -6.57 -13.61 18.40
C THR A 169 -6.48 -14.81 17.46
N PRO A 170 -5.61 -15.79 17.76
CA PRO A 170 -5.49 -17.01 16.96
C PRO A 170 -6.76 -17.86 17.03
#